data_e53b4059bc47c16768f6de802e576655
#
_entry.id   e53b4059bc47c16768f6de802e576655
#
_cell.length_a   1.000
_cell.length_b   1.000
_cell.length_c   1.000
_cell.angle_alpha   90.00
_cell.angle_beta   90.00
_cell.angle_gamma   90.00
#
_symmetry.space_group_name_H-M   'P 1'
#
loop_
_entity.id
_entity.type
_entity.pdbx_description
1 polymer ?
#
loop_
_entity_poly.entity_id
_entity_poly.type
_entity_poly.pdbx_seq_one_letter_code
_entity_poly.pdbx_strand_id
1 'polypeptide(L)'
;GNPEIVDAVVRSKNTAYLFARAIGQTNIFFFDEGGRQILNLDLEVAIDAMALQKLIQRSIPGTKITVEWADKNVVLTGTANAGDAKLAIDIAQNFAGIGKNDMPTLGIVNAIKIAGEDQVMVKVRIVEVKRSVLKQFGVDLQALMSMGKFAFNLQSFGPLAGTTGIKGIYDDGTNTITGVIRAMETDGVLKTLAEPNLTAISGQSASFHAGGQFPTGNSCSGQSSSGSSSTTCGVEFKDFGVSLSFTPLVLSEGRINLSITTNVSELSDLRVNGIPGIDQRNASTVVELPSGGSMMLAGLIKDTTRQQIDATPGLKKLPVLGALFRSRDYTRDETELVVIVTPYLVGTVAENQLFAGPDREGVRLEAVWLGGGPARTNTVGAYVKANARRG
;
A
#
# COMPACT_ATOMS: atom_id res chain seq x y z
N GLY A 1 49.27 33.03 -7.72
CA GLY A 1 48.59 31.85 -7.20
C GLY A 1 47.48 32.22 -6.21
N ASN A 2 46.49 31.40 -6.11
CA ASN A 2 45.48 31.53 -5.05
C ASN A 2 45.88 30.70 -3.82
N PRO A 3 46.30 31.34 -2.69
CA PRO A 3 46.74 30.62 -1.49
C PRO A 3 45.62 29.85 -0.76
N GLU A 4 44.36 30.12 -1.07
CA GLU A 4 43.23 29.38 -0.53
C GLU A 4 43.10 27.98 -1.17
N ILE A 5 43.60 27.80 -2.43
CA ILE A 5 43.58 26.54 -3.15
C ILE A 5 44.86 25.75 -2.89
N VAL A 6 46.02 26.39 -3.14
CA VAL A 6 47.34 25.79 -2.91
C VAL A 6 48.25 26.79 -2.25
N ASP A 7 48.87 26.40 -1.15
CA ASP A 7 49.90 27.15 -0.42
C ASP A 7 51.28 26.61 -0.79
N ALA A 8 52.20 27.50 -1.10
CA ALA A 8 53.54 27.15 -1.52
C ALA A 8 54.57 27.61 -0.47
N VAL A 9 55.31 26.67 0.09
CA VAL A 9 56.35 26.96 1.10
C VAL A 9 57.70 26.62 0.51
N VAL A 10 58.56 27.66 0.33
CA VAL A 10 59.93 27.48 -0.14
C VAL A 10 60.81 27.09 1.01
N ARG A 11 61.44 25.93 0.96
CA ARG A 11 62.32 25.42 2.03
C ARG A 11 63.80 25.57 1.73
N SER A 12 64.19 25.58 0.49
CA SER A 12 65.57 25.80 0.01
C SER A 12 65.59 26.44 -1.34
N LYS A 13 66.78 26.80 -1.85
CA LYS A 13 66.97 27.41 -3.16
C LYS A 13 66.41 26.55 -4.30
N ASN A 14 66.28 25.23 -4.12
CA ASN A 14 65.86 24.28 -5.15
C ASN A 14 64.64 23.44 -4.74
N THR A 15 63.99 23.74 -3.62
CA THR A 15 62.89 22.90 -3.12
C THR A 15 61.76 23.77 -2.57
N ALA A 16 60.58 23.60 -3.15
CA ALA A 16 59.34 24.15 -2.64
C ALA A 16 58.32 23.01 -2.39
N TYR A 17 57.58 23.09 -1.31
CA TYR A 17 56.47 22.18 -1.00
C TYR A 17 55.15 22.90 -1.30
N LEU A 18 54.29 22.17 -2.02
CA LEU A 18 52.95 22.61 -2.36
C LEU A 18 51.95 21.90 -1.50
N PHE A 19 51.13 22.63 -0.77
CA PHE A 19 50.06 22.08 0.10
C PHE A 19 48.73 22.45 -0.49
N ALA A 20 47.95 21.43 -0.92
CA ALA A 20 46.60 21.63 -1.38
C ALA A 20 45.68 21.88 -0.14
N ARG A 21 44.92 22.97 -0.17
CA ARG A 21 44.00 23.40 0.89
C ARG A 21 42.53 23.26 0.49
N ALA A 22 42.21 23.56 -0.78
CA ALA A 22 40.86 23.49 -1.31
C ALA A 22 40.88 22.98 -2.76
N ILE A 23 39.74 22.45 -3.20
CA ILE A 23 39.54 21.98 -4.57
C ILE A 23 39.42 23.19 -5.52
N GLY A 24 40.13 23.14 -6.64
CA GLY A 24 40.09 24.18 -7.64
C GLY A 24 41.33 24.20 -8.53
N GLN A 25 41.38 25.17 -9.43
CA GLN A 25 42.50 25.38 -10.35
C GLN A 25 43.21 26.66 -9.93
N THR A 26 44.53 26.61 -9.93
CA THR A 26 45.39 27.79 -9.69
C THR A 26 46.69 27.66 -10.41
N ASN A 27 47.40 28.78 -10.57
CA ASN A 27 48.74 28.80 -11.13
C ASN A 27 49.74 29.36 -10.09
N ILE A 28 50.95 28.85 -10.12
CA ILE A 28 52.05 29.34 -9.26
C ILE A 28 53.25 29.69 -10.15
N PHE A 29 53.74 30.89 -9.94
CA PHE A 29 54.93 31.40 -10.64
C PHE A 29 56.10 31.46 -9.67
N PHE A 30 57.26 30.94 -10.09
CA PHE A 30 58.49 31.06 -9.35
C PHE A 30 59.44 32.03 -10.06
N PHE A 31 60.02 32.96 -9.33
CA PHE A 31 60.94 33.99 -9.88
C PHE A 31 62.32 33.88 -9.21
N ASP A 32 63.37 34.24 -9.98
CA ASP A 32 64.73 34.37 -9.52
C ASP A 32 64.95 35.67 -8.72
N GLU A 33 66.07 35.80 -8.03
CA GLU A 33 66.48 37.05 -7.35
C GLU A 33 66.48 38.25 -8.28
N GLY A 34 66.66 38.04 -9.58
CA GLY A 34 66.57 39.05 -10.64
C GLY A 34 65.20 39.36 -11.17
N GLY A 35 64.12 38.78 -10.61
CA GLY A 35 62.74 38.97 -11.08
C GLY A 35 62.37 38.23 -12.38
N ARG A 36 63.27 37.34 -12.87
CA ARG A 36 62.95 36.52 -14.04
C ARG A 36 62.17 35.30 -13.64
N GLN A 37 61.11 34.99 -14.40
CA GLN A 37 60.28 33.79 -14.20
C GLN A 37 61.14 32.55 -14.49
N ILE A 38 61.27 31.66 -13.50
CA ILE A 38 62.00 30.38 -13.60
C ILE A 38 60.98 29.27 -13.99
N LEU A 39 59.80 29.26 -13.38
CA LEU A 39 58.84 28.19 -13.57
C LEU A 39 57.39 28.72 -13.44
N ASN A 40 56.53 28.26 -14.30
CA ASN A 40 55.07 28.39 -14.18
C ASN A 40 54.49 26.99 -14.04
N LEU A 41 53.69 26.80 -13.01
CA LEU A 41 52.95 25.57 -12.77
C LEU A 41 51.45 25.87 -12.79
N ASP A 42 50.74 25.20 -13.66
CA ASP A 42 49.29 25.14 -13.62
C ASP A 42 48.89 23.93 -12.75
N LEU A 43 48.17 24.19 -11.68
CA LEU A 43 47.84 23.20 -10.66
C LEU A 43 46.33 23.02 -10.61
N GLU A 44 45.88 21.76 -10.62
CA GLU A 44 44.52 21.36 -10.40
C GLU A 44 44.46 20.50 -9.14
N VAL A 45 43.69 20.94 -8.16
CA VAL A 45 43.39 20.20 -6.96
C VAL A 45 42.03 19.55 -7.13
N ALA A 46 42.00 18.23 -7.19
CA ALA A 46 40.80 17.42 -7.41
C ALA A 46 40.66 16.36 -6.31
N ILE A 47 39.50 15.76 -6.18
CA ILE A 47 39.30 14.58 -5.35
C ILE A 47 40.04 13.39 -5.99
N ASP A 48 40.58 12.53 -5.14
CA ASP A 48 41.20 11.28 -5.59
C ASP A 48 40.17 10.30 -6.15
N ALA A 49 39.86 10.41 -7.44
CA ALA A 49 38.93 9.57 -8.16
C ALA A 49 39.38 8.10 -8.15
N MET A 50 40.71 7.84 -8.12
CA MET A 50 41.21 6.46 -8.06
C MET A 50 40.95 5.81 -6.70
N ALA A 51 41.10 6.56 -5.61
CA ALA A 51 40.77 6.05 -4.28
C ALA A 51 39.27 5.77 -4.16
N LEU A 52 38.42 6.65 -4.68
CA LEU A 52 36.96 6.44 -4.71
C LEU A 52 36.60 5.23 -5.57
N GLN A 53 37.20 5.07 -6.76
CA GLN A 53 36.95 3.91 -7.62
C GLN A 53 37.36 2.60 -6.94
N LYS A 54 38.51 2.54 -6.28
CA LYS A 54 38.92 1.37 -5.50
C LYS A 54 37.99 1.08 -4.35
N LEU A 55 37.49 2.09 -3.68
CA LEU A 55 36.51 1.96 -2.60
C LEU A 55 35.20 1.36 -3.11
N ILE A 56 34.66 1.87 -4.22
CA ILE A 56 33.45 1.34 -4.86
C ILE A 56 33.65 -0.11 -5.30
N GLN A 57 34.76 -0.44 -5.99
CA GLN A 57 35.05 -1.80 -6.43
C GLN A 57 35.20 -2.81 -5.28
N ARG A 58 35.73 -2.36 -4.12
CA ARG A 58 35.83 -3.19 -2.93
C ARG A 58 34.48 -3.41 -2.26
N SER A 59 33.62 -2.36 -2.22
CA SER A 59 32.33 -2.41 -1.58
C SER A 59 31.27 -3.12 -2.40
N ILE A 60 31.40 -3.08 -3.73
CA ILE A 60 30.42 -3.66 -4.68
C ILE A 60 31.19 -4.55 -5.69
N PRO A 61 31.55 -5.79 -5.28
CA PRO A 61 32.26 -6.69 -6.16
C PRO A 61 31.38 -7.11 -7.35
N GLY A 62 31.96 -7.13 -8.56
CA GLY A 62 31.27 -7.55 -9.79
C GLY A 62 30.70 -6.42 -10.64
N THR A 63 30.72 -5.16 -10.18
CA THR A 63 30.30 -4.01 -10.97
C THR A 63 31.45 -3.44 -11.78
N LYS A 64 31.13 -2.87 -12.97
CA LYS A 64 32.07 -2.17 -13.84
C LYS A 64 31.81 -0.66 -13.78
N ILE A 65 31.96 -0.08 -12.58
CA ILE A 65 31.82 1.35 -12.37
C ILE A 65 33.18 2.01 -12.46
N THR A 66 33.25 3.06 -13.27
CA THR A 66 34.43 3.93 -13.42
C THR A 66 34.08 5.30 -12.86
N VAL A 67 35.02 5.87 -12.13
CA VAL A 67 34.89 7.20 -11.52
C VAL A 67 35.78 8.16 -12.26
N GLU A 68 35.22 9.24 -12.76
CA GLU A 68 35.95 10.33 -13.44
C GLU A 68 35.68 11.63 -12.71
N TRP A 69 36.71 12.51 -12.75
CA TRP A 69 36.61 13.87 -12.25
C TRP A 69 36.44 14.82 -13.43
N ALA A 70 35.41 15.65 -13.43
CA ALA A 70 35.14 16.62 -14.45
C ALA A 70 34.58 17.91 -13.85
N ASP A 71 35.29 19.01 -13.98
CA ASP A 71 34.89 20.39 -13.66
C ASP A 71 34.10 20.49 -12.32
N LYS A 72 34.74 20.14 -11.22
CA LYS A 72 34.16 20.10 -9.84
C LYS A 72 33.07 19.07 -9.59
N ASN A 73 32.85 18.13 -10.51
CA ASN A 73 31.88 17.07 -10.37
C ASN A 73 32.56 15.70 -10.38
N VAL A 74 32.02 14.78 -9.62
CA VAL A 74 32.34 13.36 -9.72
C VAL A 74 31.35 12.72 -10.68
N VAL A 75 31.85 12.16 -11.78
CA VAL A 75 31.02 11.45 -12.76
C VAL A 75 31.21 9.96 -12.57
N LEU A 76 30.10 9.27 -12.28
CA LEU A 76 30.05 7.81 -12.17
C LEU A 76 29.56 7.25 -13.50
N THR A 77 30.41 6.46 -14.19
CA THR A 77 30.07 5.80 -15.47
C THR A 77 30.18 4.29 -15.34
N GLY A 78 29.63 3.55 -16.30
CA GLY A 78 29.73 2.09 -16.35
C GLY A 78 28.38 1.40 -16.32
N THR A 79 28.38 0.13 -15.88
CA THR A 79 27.16 -0.69 -15.80
C THR A 79 27.05 -1.34 -14.42
N ALA A 80 25.87 -1.25 -13.83
CA ALA A 80 25.55 -1.83 -12.52
C ALA A 80 24.06 -2.18 -12.43
N ASN A 81 23.68 -3.02 -11.48
CA ASN A 81 22.27 -3.23 -11.13
C ASN A 81 21.71 -1.98 -10.45
N ALA A 82 20.40 -1.81 -10.40
CA ALA A 82 19.75 -0.65 -9.81
C ALA A 82 20.12 -0.45 -8.31
N GLY A 83 20.24 -1.53 -7.55
CA GLY A 83 20.67 -1.51 -6.14
C GLY A 83 22.13 -1.09 -5.98
N ASP A 84 23.01 -1.65 -6.80
CA ASP A 84 24.45 -1.37 -6.78
C ASP A 84 24.75 0.06 -7.24
N ALA A 85 24.00 0.58 -8.23
CA ALA A 85 24.11 1.95 -8.68
C ALA A 85 23.77 2.95 -7.56
N LYS A 86 22.68 2.69 -6.81
CA LYS A 86 22.28 3.51 -5.66
C LYS A 86 23.37 3.50 -4.58
N LEU A 87 23.87 2.32 -4.22
CA LEU A 87 24.94 2.17 -3.23
C LEU A 87 26.23 2.90 -3.67
N ALA A 88 26.58 2.84 -4.96
CA ALA A 88 27.72 3.56 -5.49
C ALA A 88 27.56 5.09 -5.37
N ILE A 89 26.37 5.61 -5.61
CA ILE A 89 26.05 7.03 -5.43
C ILE A 89 26.17 7.42 -3.96
N ASP A 90 25.61 6.64 -3.04
CA ASP A 90 25.67 6.89 -1.59
C ASP A 90 27.13 6.89 -1.08
N ILE A 91 27.96 5.95 -1.56
CA ILE A 91 29.40 5.92 -1.27
C ILE A 91 30.10 7.17 -1.80
N ALA A 92 29.81 7.56 -3.04
CA ALA A 92 30.41 8.74 -3.65
C ALA A 92 30.01 10.03 -2.92
N GLN A 93 28.75 10.16 -2.48
CA GLN A 93 28.26 11.30 -1.70
C GLN A 93 29.00 11.43 -0.37
N ASN A 94 29.15 10.32 0.35
CA ASN A 94 29.85 10.28 1.63
C ASN A 94 31.36 10.56 1.46
N PHE A 95 31.98 10.03 0.40
CA PHE A 95 33.41 10.26 0.11
C PHE A 95 33.67 11.71 -0.28
N ALA A 96 32.79 12.31 -1.08
CA ALA A 96 32.87 13.71 -1.49
C ALA A 96 32.54 14.71 -0.36
N GLY A 97 32.09 14.23 0.80
CA GLY A 97 31.71 15.07 1.95
C GLY A 97 30.46 15.91 1.73
N ILE A 98 29.62 15.55 0.77
CA ILE A 98 28.36 16.24 0.48
C ILE A 98 27.43 16.09 1.70
N GLY A 99 27.05 17.22 2.30
CA GLY A 99 26.18 17.24 3.50
C GLY A 99 26.92 17.62 4.80
N LYS A 100 28.22 17.86 4.77
CA LYS A 100 28.97 18.50 5.89
C LYS A 100 29.10 20.00 5.59
N ASN A 101 28.69 20.81 6.54
CA ASN A 101 28.35 22.24 6.44
C ASN A 101 29.44 23.22 5.91
N ASP A 102 30.63 22.79 5.48
CA ASP A 102 31.74 23.68 5.14
C ASP A 102 32.49 23.35 3.84
N MET A 103 31.96 22.50 2.95
CA MET A 103 32.60 22.25 1.68
C MET A 103 31.79 22.78 0.49
N PRO A 104 32.47 23.31 -0.57
CA PRO A 104 31.81 23.74 -1.80
C PRO A 104 30.99 22.58 -2.38
N THR A 105 29.79 22.89 -2.89
CA THR A 105 28.82 21.94 -3.42
C THR A 105 29.43 21.16 -4.58
N LEU A 106 29.98 19.99 -4.27
CA LEU A 106 30.44 19.02 -5.27
C LEU A 106 29.23 18.32 -5.86
N GLY A 107 29.09 18.39 -7.17
CA GLY A 107 28.05 17.65 -7.88
C GLY A 107 28.46 16.18 -8.09
N ILE A 108 27.49 15.28 -7.98
CA ILE A 108 27.65 13.91 -8.47
C ILE A 108 26.76 13.75 -9.69
N VAL A 109 27.38 13.40 -10.82
CA VAL A 109 26.69 13.10 -12.05
C VAL A 109 26.59 11.58 -12.19
N ASN A 110 25.39 11.06 -12.12
CA ASN A 110 25.13 9.65 -12.34
C ASN A 110 24.94 9.36 -13.82
N ALA A 111 25.92 8.72 -14.46
CA ALA A 111 25.88 8.20 -15.81
C ALA A 111 26.03 6.67 -15.86
N ILE A 112 25.70 5.99 -14.76
CA ILE A 112 25.72 4.52 -14.68
C ILE A 112 24.55 3.98 -15.50
N LYS A 113 24.83 3.09 -16.43
CA LYS A 113 23.81 2.35 -17.17
C LYS A 113 23.37 1.16 -16.32
N ILE A 114 22.07 1.07 -16.05
CA ILE A 114 21.52 -0.07 -15.34
C ILE A 114 21.59 -1.29 -16.26
N ALA A 115 22.33 -2.32 -15.82
CA ALA A 115 22.48 -3.57 -16.56
C ALA A 115 21.28 -4.46 -16.28
N GLY A 116 20.46 -4.68 -17.31
CA GLY A 116 19.22 -5.44 -17.23
C GLY A 116 18.08 -4.57 -16.71
N GLU A 117 17.05 -4.40 -17.51
CA GLU A 117 15.79 -3.85 -17.07
C GLU A 117 15.01 -4.98 -16.36
N ASP A 118 15.44 -5.30 -15.13
CA ASP A 118 14.72 -6.27 -14.32
C ASP A 118 13.31 -5.75 -14.07
N GLN A 119 12.32 -6.51 -14.53
CA GLN A 119 10.92 -6.20 -14.31
C GLN A 119 10.37 -7.03 -13.16
N VAL A 120 9.62 -6.40 -12.30
CA VAL A 120 8.98 -7.04 -11.16
C VAL A 120 7.46 -6.94 -11.31
N MET A 121 6.81 -8.08 -11.39
CA MET A 121 5.36 -8.18 -11.28
C MET A 121 5.00 -8.38 -9.81
N VAL A 122 4.16 -7.51 -9.29
CA VAL A 122 3.64 -7.63 -7.92
C VAL A 122 2.19 -8.11 -7.99
N LYS A 123 1.91 -9.22 -7.32
CA LYS A 123 0.57 -9.74 -7.09
C LYS A 123 0.19 -9.47 -5.65
N VAL A 124 -0.87 -8.69 -5.45
CA VAL A 124 -1.46 -8.46 -4.12
C VAL A 124 -2.75 -9.25 -4.02
N ARG A 125 -2.97 -9.91 -2.90
CA ARG A 125 -4.21 -10.62 -2.59
C ARG A 125 -4.79 -10.05 -1.30
N ILE A 126 -5.98 -9.50 -1.41
CA ILE A 126 -6.73 -8.94 -0.29
C ILE A 126 -7.97 -9.81 -0.10
N VAL A 127 -8.03 -10.49 1.04
CA VAL A 127 -9.13 -11.39 1.38
C VAL A 127 -9.81 -10.86 2.62
N GLU A 128 -11.11 -10.65 2.54
CA GLU A 128 -11.95 -10.32 3.68
C GLU A 128 -13.07 -11.36 3.80
N VAL A 129 -13.24 -11.88 5.01
CA VAL A 129 -14.33 -12.80 5.34
C VAL A 129 -15.13 -12.17 6.46
N LYS A 130 -16.39 -11.90 6.20
CA LYS A 130 -17.38 -11.46 7.21
C LYS A 130 -18.32 -12.61 7.51
N ARG A 131 -18.47 -12.93 8.79
CA ARG A 131 -19.44 -13.92 9.28
C ARG A 131 -20.39 -13.21 10.19
N SER A 132 -21.69 -13.42 9.99
CA SER A 132 -22.74 -12.89 10.84
C SER A 132 -23.63 -14.02 11.30
N VAL A 133 -23.78 -14.16 12.61
CA VAL A 133 -24.65 -15.15 13.23
C VAL A 133 -25.67 -14.40 14.05
N LEU A 134 -26.94 -14.57 13.72
CA LEU A 134 -28.07 -14.00 14.44
C LEU A 134 -28.94 -15.13 14.97
N LYS A 135 -29.09 -15.18 16.31
CA LYS A 135 -29.97 -16.15 16.97
C LYS A 135 -30.97 -15.40 17.85
N GLN A 136 -32.23 -15.53 17.51
CA GLN A 136 -33.33 -14.90 18.23
C GLN A 136 -34.30 -15.96 18.72
N PHE A 137 -34.60 -15.92 19.99
CA PHE A 137 -35.63 -16.77 20.61
C PHE A 137 -36.43 -15.95 21.60
N GLY A 138 -37.75 -15.93 21.45
CA GLY A 138 -38.62 -15.23 22.40
C GLY A 138 -40.05 -15.64 22.28
N VAL A 139 -40.76 -15.38 23.37
CA VAL A 139 -42.19 -15.59 23.48
C VAL A 139 -42.84 -14.24 23.74
N ASP A 140 -43.74 -13.86 22.85
CA ASP A 140 -44.53 -12.63 22.95
C ASP A 140 -45.95 -13.02 23.41
N LEU A 141 -46.31 -12.62 24.63
CA LEU A 141 -47.59 -12.89 25.22
C LEU A 141 -48.40 -11.60 25.30
N GLN A 142 -49.55 -11.62 24.70
CA GLN A 142 -50.56 -10.56 24.83
C GLN A 142 -51.82 -11.18 25.48
N ALA A 143 -52.25 -10.64 26.59
CA ALA A 143 -53.46 -11.05 27.23
C ALA A 143 -54.36 -9.84 27.51
N LEU A 144 -55.52 -9.84 26.92
CA LEU A 144 -56.60 -8.92 27.21
C LEU A 144 -57.61 -9.64 28.12
N MET A 145 -57.68 -9.22 29.38
CA MET A 145 -58.61 -9.80 30.36
C MET A 145 -59.55 -8.72 30.83
N SER A 146 -60.85 -9.01 30.74
CA SER A 146 -61.92 -8.11 31.21
C SER A 146 -62.62 -8.75 32.41
N MET A 147 -62.53 -8.09 33.55
CA MET A 147 -63.24 -8.51 34.78
C MET A 147 -64.22 -7.41 35.19
N GLY A 148 -65.48 -7.52 34.73
CA GLY A 148 -66.51 -6.54 35.00
C GLY A 148 -66.19 -5.16 34.44
N LYS A 149 -65.96 -4.16 35.31
CA LYS A 149 -65.60 -2.76 34.87
C LYS A 149 -64.12 -2.57 34.71
N PHE A 150 -63.28 -3.60 34.92
CA PHE A 150 -61.83 -3.51 34.80
C PHE A 150 -61.34 -4.29 33.59
N ALA A 151 -60.58 -3.65 32.69
CA ALA A 151 -59.91 -4.28 31.59
C ALA A 151 -58.37 -4.24 31.85
N PHE A 152 -57.74 -5.39 31.85
CA PHE A 152 -56.28 -5.51 31.97
C PHE A 152 -55.70 -5.89 30.62
N ASN A 153 -54.71 -5.11 30.16
CA ASN A 153 -53.93 -5.42 28.97
C ASN A 153 -52.50 -5.79 29.42
N LEU A 154 -52.16 -7.07 29.35
CA LEU A 154 -50.79 -7.55 29.56
C LEU A 154 -50.13 -7.73 28.20
N GLN A 155 -49.12 -6.93 27.91
CA GLN A 155 -48.38 -7.02 26.69
C GLN A 155 -46.88 -7.18 27.01
N SER A 156 -46.30 -8.27 26.57
CA SER A 156 -44.85 -8.48 26.62
C SER A 156 -44.25 -7.97 25.33
N PHE A 157 -43.45 -6.91 25.42
CA PHE A 157 -42.74 -6.35 24.27
C PHE A 157 -41.42 -7.07 24.09
N GLY A 158 -41.34 -7.93 23.10
CA GLY A 158 -40.07 -8.48 22.63
C GLY A 158 -39.62 -7.76 21.35
N PRO A 159 -38.36 -7.36 21.21
CA PRO A 159 -37.85 -6.66 20.02
C PRO A 159 -37.70 -7.56 18.80
N LEU A 160 -38.42 -8.66 18.72
CA LEU A 160 -38.25 -9.70 17.71
C LEU A 160 -38.90 -9.31 16.39
N ALA A 161 -38.05 -8.95 15.41
CA ALA A 161 -38.45 -8.64 14.03
C ALA A 161 -38.63 -9.88 13.13
N GLY A 162 -38.43 -11.09 13.68
CA GLY A 162 -38.44 -12.32 12.89
C GLY A 162 -39.83 -12.71 12.36
N THR A 163 -39.84 -13.21 11.11
CA THR A 163 -41.08 -13.67 10.42
C THR A 163 -41.47 -15.13 10.76
N THR A 164 -40.60 -15.88 11.38
CA THR A 164 -40.84 -17.30 11.71
C THR A 164 -41.32 -17.43 13.13
N GLY A 165 -42.54 -17.88 13.31
CA GLY A 165 -43.13 -18.07 14.62
C GLY A 165 -44.44 -18.83 14.58
N ILE A 166 -44.87 -19.34 15.73
CA ILE A 166 -46.17 -20.01 15.93
C ILE A 166 -47.02 -19.05 16.75
N LYS A 167 -48.20 -18.71 16.22
CA LYS A 167 -49.20 -17.89 16.90
C LYS A 167 -50.37 -18.75 17.38
N GLY A 168 -50.63 -18.70 18.68
CA GLY A 168 -51.84 -19.27 19.28
C GLY A 168 -52.76 -18.16 19.75
N ILE A 169 -54.06 -18.30 19.51
CA ILE A 169 -55.09 -17.35 19.96
C ILE A 169 -56.14 -18.18 20.71
N TYR A 170 -56.43 -17.77 21.94
CA TYR A 170 -57.59 -18.25 22.70
C TYR A 170 -58.50 -17.06 22.94
N ASP A 171 -59.75 -17.18 22.53
CA ASP A 171 -60.77 -16.14 22.66
C ASP A 171 -62.07 -16.77 23.18
N ASP A 172 -62.59 -16.28 24.31
CA ASP A 172 -63.84 -16.70 24.91
C ASP A 172 -64.96 -15.64 24.76
N GLY A 173 -64.76 -14.65 23.89
CA GLY A 173 -65.65 -13.55 23.68
C GLY A 173 -65.55 -12.41 24.72
N THR A 174 -64.88 -12.64 25.84
CA THR A 174 -64.68 -11.67 26.92
C THR A 174 -63.14 -11.47 27.17
N ASN A 175 -62.41 -12.53 27.04
CA ASN A 175 -60.93 -12.53 27.25
C ASN A 175 -60.23 -13.11 26.03
N THR A 176 -59.21 -12.42 25.59
CA THR A 176 -58.37 -12.87 24.46
C THR A 176 -56.92 -13.03 24.91
N ILE A 177 -56.38 -14.23 24.74
CA ILE A 177 -54.99 -14.53 25.01
C ILE A 177 -54.33 -14.88 23.69
N THR A 178 -53.31 -14.09 23.30
CA THR A 178 -52.50 -14.35 22.12
C THR A 178 -51.08 -14.65 22.54
N GLY A 179 -50.59 -15.81 22.17
CA GLY A 179 -49.18 -16.19 22.36
C GLY A 179 -48.48 -16.37 21.03
N VAL A 180 -47.34 -15.72 20.86
CA VAL A 180 -46.50 -15.88 19.68
C VAL A 180 -45.13 -16.35 20.15
N ILE A 181 -44.71 -17.52 19.68
CA ILE A 181 -43.36 -18.05 19.87
C ILE A 181 -42.60 -17.78 18.61
N ARG A 182 -41.50 -17.06 18.73
CA ARG A 182 -40.58 -16.76 17.61
C ARG A 182 -39.23 -17.39 17.84
N ALA A 183 -38.73 -18.10 16.84
CA ALA A 183 -37.39 -18.64 16.84
C ALA A 183 -36.78 -18.39 15.45
N MET A 184 -35.63 -17.75 15.41
CA MET A 184 -34.91 -17.47 14.17
C MET A 184 -33.43 -17.70 14.40
N GLU A 185 -32.82 -18.41 13.48
CA GLU A 185 -31.36 -18.52 13.36
C GLU A 185 -30.97 -18.17 11.93
N THR A 186 -30.04 -17.25 11.79
CA THR A 186 -29.53 -16.83 10.49
C THR A 186 -28.03 -16.84 10.55
N ASP A 187 -27.40 -17.56 9.64
CA ASP A 187 -25.96 -17.62 9.45
C ASP A 187 -25.63 -17.04 8.07
N GLY A 188 -24.82 -15.99 8.06
CA GLY A 188 -24.36 -15.33 6.86
C GLY A 188 -22.85 -15.37 6.75
N VAL A 189 -22.34 -15.69 5.56
CA VAL A 189 -20.90 -15.59 5.23
C VAL A 189 -20.74 -14.80 3.95
N LEU A 190 -19.97 -13.70 4.04
CA LEU A 190 -19.57 -12.90 2.90
C LEU A 190 -18.05 -12.99 2.76
N LYS A 191 -17.59 -13.40 1.58
CA LYS A 191 -16.16 -13.43 1.23
C LYS A 191 -15.89 -12.48 0.09
N THR A 192 -15.05 -11.48 0.33
CA THR A 192 -14.56 -10.56 -0.68
C THR A 192 -13.11 -10.91 -1.02
N LEU A 193 -12.78 -10.96 -2.31
CA LEU A 193 -11.44 -11.23 -2.80
C LEU A 193 -11.10 -10.19 -3.88
N ALA A 194 -10.00 -9.44 -3.68
CA ALA A 194 -9.40 -8.57 -4.66
C ALA A 194 -7.96 -9.00 -4.93
N GLU A 195 -7.60 -9.18 -6.20
CA GLU A 195 -6.26 -9.59 -6.62
C GLU A 195 -5.70 -8.64 -7.68
N PRO A 196 -5.32 -7.38 -7.35
CA PRO A 196 -4.63 -6.52 -8.28
C PRO A 196 -3.22 -7.03 -8.55
N ASN A 197 -2.80 -6.94 -9.81
CA ASN A 197 -1.45 -7.24 -10.25
C ASN A 197 -0.95 -6.15 -11.19
N LEU A 198 0.32 -5.83 -11.10
CA LEU A 198 0.94 -4.79 -11.90
C LEU A 198 2.44 -5.09 -12.02
N THR A 199 3.03 -4.72 -13.15
CA THR A 199 4.46 -4.89 -13.44
C THR A 199 5.14 -3.53 -13.52
N ALA A 200 6.32 -3.42 -12.92
CA ALA A 200 7.16 -2.23 -12.97
C ALA A 200 8.62 -2.60 -13.18
N ILE A 201 9.39 -1.67 -13.73
CA ILE A 201 10.85 -1.77 -13.83
C ILE A 201 11.45 -1.52 -12.45
N SER A 202 12.53 -2.22 -12.12
CA SER A 202 13.29 -2.02 -10.87
C SER A 202 13.69 -0.55 -10.68
N GLY A 203 13.36 0.02 -9.53
CA GLY A 203 13.62 1.42 -9.18
C GLY A 203 12.56 2.42 -9.66
N GLN A 204 11.56 2.01 -10.45
CA GLN A 204 10.49 2.87 -10.93
C GLN A 204 9.18 2.62 -10.18
N SER A 205 8.45 3.69 -9.89
CA SER A 205 7.12 3.56 -9.28
C SER A 205 6.06 3.28 -10.34
N ALA A 206 5.14 2.40 -10.02
CA ALA A 206 3.97 2.11 -10.83
C ALA A 206 2.71 2.20 -9.97
N SER A 207 1.60 2.63 -10.58
CA SER A 207 0.31 2.71 -9.94
C SER A 207 -0.79 2.15 -10.84
N PHE A 208 -1.75 1.50 -10.22
CA PHE A 208 -2.93 0.92 -10.85
C PHE A 208 -4.16 1.29 -10.02
N HIS A 209 -5.22 1.70 -10.70
CA HIS A 209 -6.51 1.95 -10.06
C HIS A 209 -7.63 1.30 -10.90
N ALA A 210 -8.47 0.53 -10.25
CA ALA A 210 -9.64 -0.08 -10.84
C ALA A 210 -10.86 0.19 -9.94
N GLY A 211 -11.81 0.94 -10.42
CA GLY A 211 -12.97 1.35 -9.62
C GLY A 211 -13.90 2.28 -10.38
N GLY A 212 -14.64 3.07 -9.65
CA GLY A 212 -15.56 4.08 -10.15
C GLY A 212 -15.52 5.35 -9.31
N GLN A 213 -16.36 6.27 -9.65
CA GLN A 213 -16.54 7.53 -8.92
C GLN A 213 -18.00 7.66 -8.48
N PHE A 214 -18.22 8.20 -7.30
CA PHE A 214 -19.57 8.54 -6.87
C PHE A 214 -19.62 10.01 -6.42
N PRO A 215 -20.76 10.68 -6.62
CA PRO A 215 -20.91 12.07 -6.22
C PRO A 215 -21.05 12.18 -4.68
N THR A 216 -20.18 12.97 -4.06
CA THR A 216 -20.30 13.41 -2.69
C THR A 216 -21.00 14.75 -2.70
N GLY A 217 -22.11 14.90 -2.03
CA GLY A 217 -22.94 16.09 -1.82
C GLY A 217 -22.59 17.40 -2.54
N ASN A 218 -23.54 18.27 -2.66
CA ASN A 218 -23.31 19.56 -3.28
C ASN A 218 -22.58 20.50 -2.30
N SER A 219 -21.36 20.89 -2.61
CA SER A 219 -20.75 22.06 -1.95
C SER A 219 -21.34 23.33 -2.58
N CYS A 220 -22.35 23.89 -1.91
CA CYS A 220 -22.91 25.14 -2.33
C CYS A 220 -22.14 26.31 -1.70
N SER A 221 -21.38 27.05 -2.50
CA SER A 221 -20.71 28.29 -2.09
C SER A 221 -21.61 29.46 -2.41
N GLY A 222 -22.25 30.02 -1.39
CA GLY A 222 -23.05 31.24 -1.51
C GLY A 222 -22.18 32.47 -1.23
N GLN A 223 -21.85 33.24 -2.26
CA GLN A 223 -21.28 34.60 -2.08
C GLN A 223 -22.41 35.59 -2.01
N SER A 224 -22.67 36.10 -0.81
CA SER A 224 -23.63 37.16 -0.58
C SER A 224 -22.97 38.49 -0.94
N SER A 225 -23.15 38.95 -2.17
CA SER A 225 -22.87 40.32 -2.58
C SER A 225 -24.19 41.02 -2.78
N SER A 226 -24.33 42.19 -2.14
CA SER A 226 -25.51 43.05 -2.06
C SER A 226 -26.35 43.04 -3.35
N GLY A 227 -27.44 42.25 -3.38
CA GLY A 227 -28.50 42.39 -4.39
C GLY A 227 -28.74 41.19 -5.33
N SER A 228 -27.91 40.16 -5.32
CA SER A 228 -28.18 38.96 -6.13
C SER A 228 -27.49 37.73 -5.50
N SER A 229 -28.25 36.81 -4.94
CA SER A 229 -27.73 35.54 -4.41
C SER A 229 -27.63 34.53 -5.55
N SER A 230 -26.45 34.41 -6.16
CA SER A 230 -26.13 33.27 -7.03
C SER A 230 -25.49 32.17 -6.19
N THR A 231 -26.24 31.13 -5.89
CA THR A 231 -25.72 29.92 -5.26
C THR A 231 -25.21 29.01 -6.35
N THR A 232 -23.89 28.88 -6.47
CA THR A 232 -23.28 27.89 -7.37
C THR A 232 -23.05 26.62 -6.58
N CYS A 233 -23.75 25.53 -6.93
CA CYS A 233 -23.59 24.23 -6.34
C CYS A 233 -22.72 23.36 -7.26
N GLY A 234 -21.55 22.94 -6.79
CA GLY A 234 -20.67 21.98 -7.47
C GLY A 234 -20.89 20.56 -6.92
N VAL A 235 -20.84 19.56 -7.79
CA VAL A 235 -20.82 18.16 -7.39
C VAL A 235 -19.35 17.73 -7.33
N GLU A 236 -18.92 17.27 -6.17
CA GLU A 236 -17.60 16.66 -5.99
C GLU A 236 -17.70 15.15 -6.17
N PHE A 237 -16.78 14.58 -6.94
CA PHE A 237 -16.69 13.13 -7.15
C PHE A 237 -15.58 12.56 -6.30
N LYS A 238 -15.83 11.39 -5.69
CA LYS A 238 -14.84 10.64 -4.93
C LYS A 238 -14.64 9.26 -5.53
N ASP A 239 -13.38 8.88 -5.70
CA ASP A 239 -13.01 7.58 -6.24
C ASP A 239 -13.26 6.48 -5.21
N PHE A 240 -13.74 5.33 -5.68
CA PHE A 240 -13.81 4.09 -4.93
C PHE A 240 -13.33 2.92 -5.80
N GLY A 241 -12.89 1.84 -5.16
CA GLY A 241 -12.37 0.65 -5.84
C GLY A 241 -11.03 0.20 -5.27
N VAL A 242 -10.24 -0.48 -6.08
CA VAL A 242 -8.94 -1.04 -5.71
C VAL A 242 -7.83 -0.20 -6.32
N SER A 243 -6.90 0.26 -5.48
CA SER A 243 -5.71 1.00 -5.87
C SER A 243 -4.48 0.30 -5.35
N LEU A 244 -3.47 0.15 -6.21
CA LEU A 244 -2.16 -0.41 -5.90
C LEU A 244 -1.09 0.53 -6.43
N SER A 245 -0.17 0.95 -5.56
CA SER A 245 1.02 1.70 -5.93
C SER A 245 2.23 1.04 -5.31
N PHE A 246 3.29 0.84 -6.08
CA PHE A 246 4.50 0.23 -5.55
C PHE A 246 5.76 0.67 -6.30
N THR A 247 6.89 0.56 -5.63
CA THR A 247 8.22 0.79 -6.18
C THR A 247 9.10 -0.42 -5.81
N PRO A 248 9.44 -1.28 -6.77
CA PRO A 248 10.31 -2.42 -6.53
C PRO A 248 11.76 -2.02 -6.71
N LEU A 249 12.67 -2.62 -5.94
CA LEU A 249 14.11 -2.53 -6.14
C LEU A 249 14.69 -3.93 -6.06
N VAL A 250 15.20 -4.43 -7.18
CA VAL A 250 15.87 -5.73 -7.23
C VAL A 250 17.28 -5.57 -6.67
N LEU A 251 17.57 -6.33 -5.62
CA LEU A 251 18.87 -6.42 -4.97
C LEU A 251 19.69 -7.58 -5.55
N SER A 252 20.97 -7.64 -5.20
CA SER A 252 21.81 -8.82 -5.45
C SER A 252 21.13 -10.09 -4.88
N GLU A 253 21.35 -11.25 -5.52
CA GLU A 253 20.79 -12.56 -5.15
C GLU A 253 19.27 -12.73 -5.39
N GLY A 254 18.64 -11.88 -6.23
CA GLY A 254 17.22 -12.03 -6.58
C GLY A 254 16.23 -11.66 -5.47
N ARG A 255 16.70 -10.97 -4.43
CA ARG A 255 15.83 -10.36 -3.43
C ARG A 255 15.23 -9.07 -3.96
N ILE A 256 14.00 -8.81 -3.60
CA ILE A 256 13.24 -7.66 -4.05
C ILE A 256 12.83 -6.85 -2.83
N ASN A 257 13.35 -5.62 -2.72
CA ASN A 257 12.85 -4.64 -1.78
C ASN A 257 11.65 -3.95 -2.42
N LEU A 258 10.52 -3.96 -1.73
CA LEU A 258 9.25 -3.52 -2.25
C LEU A 258 8.63 -2.49 -1.31
N SER A 259 8.57 -1.24 -1.76
CA SER A 259 7.73 -0.21 -1.15
C SER A 259 6.34 -0.30 -1.78
N ILE A 260 5.32 -0.58 -0.98
CA ILE A 260 3.97 -0.85 -1.48
C ILE A 260 2.92 -0.10 -0.68
N THR A 261 1.95 0.45 -1.40
CA THR A 261 0.74 1.06 -0.84
C THR A 261 -0.46 0.49 -1.59
N THR A 262 -1.38 -0.12 -0.85
CA THR A 262 -2.62 -0.66 -1.39
C THR A 262 -3.81 -0.06 -0.66
N ASN A 263 -4.85 0.28 -1.41
CA ASN A 263 -6.09 0.81 -0.89
C ASN A 263 -7.27 0.11 -1.57
N VAL A 264 -8.19 -0.41 -0.76
CA VAL A 264 -9.47 -0.95 -1.21
C VAL A 264 -10.56 -0.12 -0.57
N SER A 265 -11.42 0.45 -1.39
CA SER A 265 -12.57 1.24 -0.96
C SER A 265 -13.85 0.72 -1.60
N GLU A 266 -14.85 0.49 -0.80
CA GLU A 266 -16.17 -0.01 -1.20
C GLU A 266 -17.25 0.94 -0.69
N LEU A 267 -18.36 1.02 -1.41
CA LEU A 267 -19.51 1.79 -0.95
C LEU A 267 -20.18 1.03 0.20
N SER A 268 -20.37 1.73 1.32
CA SER A 268 -21.04 1.19 2.51
C SER A 268 -22.55 1.30 2.37
N ASP A 269 -23.28 0.35 2.99
CA ASP A 269 -24.73 0.41 3.09
C ASP A 269 -25.23 1.56 4.00
N LEU A 270 -24.32 2.08 4.84
CA LEU A 270 -24.63 3.23 5.70
C LEU A 270 -24.80 4.49 4.84
N ARG A 271 -25.96 5.12 4.93
CA ARG A 271 -26.29 6.35 4.22
C ARG A 271 -26.49 7.50 5.20
N VAL A 272 -25.82 8.62 4.93
CA VAL A 272 -26.03 9.87 5.65
C VAL A 272 -26.57 10.90 4.65
N ASN A 273 -27.77 11.41 4.89
CA ASN A 273 -28.48 12.33 3.97
C ASN A 273 -28.59 11.79 2.53
N GLY A 274 -28.78 10.47 2.37
CA GLY A 274 -28.89 9.82 1.06
C GLY A 274 -27.54 9.49 0.39
N ILE A 275 -26.44 9.99 0.91
CA ILE A 275 -25.08 9.74 0.40
C ILE A 275 -24.52 8.47 1.05
N PRO A 276 -24.05 7.48 0.28
CA PRO A 276 -23.43 6.28 0.84
C PRO A 276 -22.10 6.61 1.53
N GLY A 277 -21.81 5.92 2.62
CA GLY A 277 -20.48 5.92 3.24
C GLY A 277 -19.45 5.19 2.37
N ILE A 278 -18.18 5.27 2.75
CA ILE A 278 -17.09 4.49 2.14
C ILE A 278 -16.42 3.68 3.23
N ASP A 279 -16.36 2.37 3.02
CA ASP A 279 -15.52 1.47 3.78
C ASP A 279 -14.16 1.38 3.11
N GLN A 280 -13.11 1.84 3.79
CA GLN A 280 -11.77 1.93 3.24
C GLN A 280 -10.79 1.07 4.04
N ARG A 281 -9.93 0.33 3.32
CA ARG A 281 -8.85 -0.49 3.86
C ARG A 281 -7.57 -0.09 3.18
N ASN A 282 -6.63 0.46 3.96
CA ASN A 282 -5.36 0.97 3.45
C ASN A 282 -4.21 0.26 4.16
N ALA A 283 -3.20 -0.16 3.39
CA ALA A 283 -1.96 -0.70 3.92
C ALA A 283 -0.77 -0.10 3.16
N SER A 284 0.21 0.44 3.90
CA SER A 284 1.44 1.00 3.35
C SER A 284 2.62 0.48 4.14
N THR A 285 3.60 -0.12 3.45
CA THR A 285 4.76 -0.73 4.09
C THR A 285 5.91 -0.91 3.12
N VAL A 286 7.10 -1.19 3.67
CA VAL A 286 8.29 -1.58 2.91
C VAL A 286 8.71 -2.96 3.38
N VAL A 287 8.85 -3.90 2.45
CA VAL A 287 9.20 -5.29 2.75
C VAL A 287 10.27 -5.79 1.78
N GLU A 288 11.04 -6.79 2.21
CA GLU A 288 12.02 -7.45 1.38
C GLU A 288 11.68 -8.93 1.27
N LEU A 289 11.56 -9.42 0.03
CA LEU A 289 11.11 -10.77 -0.29
C LEU A 289 11.93 -11.36 -1.43
N PRO A 290 12.17 -12.68 -1.43
CA PRO A 290 12.67 -13.35 -2.63
C PRO A 290 11.59 -13.41 -3.71
N SER A 291 12.01 -13.49 -4.98
CA SER A 291 11.07 -13.70 -6.09
C SER A 291 10.22 -14.96 -5.89
N GLY A 292 8.90 -14.83 -6.02
CA GLY A 292 7.92 -15.90 -5.75
C GLY A 292 7.59 -16.13 -4.27
N GLY A 293 8.28 -15.46 -3.34
CA GLY A 293 7.98 -15.51 -1.91
C GLY A 293 6.71 -14.70 -1.58
N SER A 294 5.87 -15.24 -0.71
CA SER A 294 4.64 -14.56 -0.26
C SER A 294 4.76 -14.15 1.20
N MET A 295 4.30 -12.94 1.52
CA MET A 295 4.25 -12.42 2.88
C MET A 295 2.90 -11.75 3.16
N MET A 296 2.42 -11.93 4.37
CA MET A 296 1.28 -11.18 4.87
C MET A 296 1.74 -9.79 5.32
N LEU A 297 1.21 -8.75 4.69
CA LEU A 297 1.53 -7.35 5.00
C LEU A 297 0.71 -6.80 6.14
N ALA A 298 -0.58 -7.13 6.15
CA ALA A 298 -1.53 -6.65 7.15
C ALA A 298 -2.61 -7.70 7.41
N GLY A 299 -3.13 -7.70 8.60
CA GLY A 299 -4.26 -8.54 9.01
C GLY A 299 -5.10 -7.82 10.05
N LEU A 300 -6.40 -8.09 10.05
CA LEU A 300 -7.36 -7.61 11.05
C LEU A 300 -8.30 -8.74 11.39
N ILE A 301 -8.50 -8.97 12.68
CA ILE A 301 -9.55 -9.82 13.21
C ILE A 301 -10.40 -8.94 14.12
N LYS A 302 -11.69 -8.86 13.82
CA LYS A 302 -12.68 -8.13 14.63
C LYS A 302 -13.82 -9.08 14.94
N ASP A 303 -14.08 -9.32 16.21
CA ASP A 303 -15.20 -10.11 16.72
C ASP A 303 -16.06 -9.20 17.60
N THR A 304 -17.32 -9.06 17.24
CA THR A 304 -18.29 -8.27 17.98
C THR A 304 -19.44 -9.18 18.38
N THR A 305 -19.54 -9.47 19.65
CA THR A 305 -20.63 -10.29 20.21
C THR A 305 -21.56 -9.40 21.02
N ARG A 306 -22.83 -9.43 20.69
CA ARG A 306 -23.90 -8.75 21.44
C ARG A 306 -24.92 -9.76 21.91
N GLN A 307 -25.22 -9.76 23.20
CA GLN A 307 -26.26 -10.55 23.79
C GLN A 307 -27.23 -9.64 24.56
N GLN A 308 -28.48 -9.66 24.16
CA GLN A 308 -29.55 -8.93 24.84
C GLN A 308 -30.58 -9.91 25.38
N ILE A 309 -31.01 -9.71 26.63
CA ILE A 309 -32.04 -10.52 27.28
C ILE A 309 -33.10 -9.55 27.81
N ASP A 310 -34.24 -9.55 27.19
CA ASP A 310 -35.41 -8.81 27.65
C ASP A 310 -36.34 -9.76 28.40
N ALA A 311 -36.75 -9.37 29.59
CA ALA A 311 -37.55 -10.25 30.45
C ALA A 311 -38.47 -9.47 31.36
N THR A 312 -39.65 -10.04 31.65
CA THR A 312 -40.59 -9.46 32.59
C THR A 312 -40.08 -9.62 34.04
N PRO A 313 -39.95 -8.52 34.80
CA PRO A 313 -39.49 -8.57 36.19
C PRO A 313 -40.34 -9.50 37.05
N GLY A 314 -39.70 -10.33 37.88
CA GLY A 314 -40.37 -11.30 38.73
C GLY A 314 -40.69 -12.63 38.03
N LEU A 315 -41.31 -12.62 36.86
CA LEU A 315 -41.74 -13.84 36.16
C LEU A 315 -40.59 -14.63 35.54
N LYS A 316 -39.48 -13.96 35.16
CA LYS A 316 -38.30 -14.63 34.61
C LYS A 316 -37.64 -15.65 35.53
N LYS A 317 -37.92 -15.57 36.84
CA LYS A 317 -37.32 -16.48 37.86
C LYS A 317 -38.17 -17.72 38.15
N LEU A 318 -39.31 -17.86 37.52
CA LEU A 318 -40.18 -19.03 37.74
C LEU A 318 -39.49 -20.29 37.20
N PRO A 319 -39.46 -21.38 38.01
CA PRO A 319 -38.94 -22.65 37.54
C PRO A 319 -39.82 -23.17 36.39
N VAL A 320 -39.19 -23.71 35.33
CA VAL A 320 -39.80 -24.22 34.09
C VAL A 320 -40.48 -23.15 33.24
N LEU A 321 -41.33 -22.29 33.80
CA LEU A 321 -42.11 -21.28 33.05
C LEU A 321 -41.34 -19.98 32.78
N GLY A 322 -40.24 -19.70 33.46
CA GLY A 322 -39.46 -18.46 33.31
C GLY A 322 -38.93 -18.26 31.89
N ALA A 323 -38.76 -19.32 31.10
CA ALA A 323 -38.36 -19.25 29.72
C ALA A 323 -39.39 -18.57 28.81
N LEU A 324 -40.68 -18.63 29.15
CA LEU A 324 -41.78 -18.01 28.41
C LEU A 324 -41.88 -16.49 28.65
N PHE A 325 -41.19 -15.96 29.67
CA PHE A 325 -41.20 -14.54 30.05
C PHE A 325 -39.87 -13.85 29.78
N ARG A 326 -39.05 -14.42 28.89
CA ARG A 326 -37.77 -13.83 28.45
C ARG A 326 -37.58 -14.01 26.95
N SER A 327 -37.08 -12.96 26.33
CA SER A 327 -36.57 -12.95 24.95
C SER A 327 -35.05 -12.89 24.97
N ARG A 328 -34.40 -13.61 24.07
CA ARG A 328 -32.94 -13.59 23.87
C ARG A 328 -32.65 -13.22 22.44
N ASP A 329 -31.78 -12.23 22.30
CA ASP A 329 -31.21 -11.80 21.02
C ASP A 329 -29.70 -11.95 21.13
N TYR A 330 -29.14 -12.75 20.26
CA TYR A 330 -27.71 -13.00 20.17
C TYR A 330 -27.23 -12.70 18.77
N THR A 331 -26.32 -11.74 18.64
CA THR A 331 -25.69 -11.37 17.40
C THR A 331 -24.18 -11.49 17.54
N ARG A 332 -23.55 -12.16 16.60
CA ARG A 332 -22.08 -12.24 16.49
C ARG A 332 -21.67 -11.87 15.08
N ASP A 333 -20.86 -10.80 14.98
CA ASP A 333 -20.27 -10.34 13.74
C ASP A 333 -18.76 -10.48 13.83
N GLU A 334 -18.19 -11.32 12.99
CA GLU A 334 -16.77 -11.60 12.89
C GLU A 334 -16.26 -11.15 11.53
N THR A 335 -15.19 -10.36 11.52
CA THR A 335 -14.52 -9.90 10.29
C THR A 335 -13.06 -10.28 10.37
N GLU A 336 -12.59 -11.01 9.38
CA GLU A 336 -11.20 -11.35 9.17
C GLU A 336 -10.70 -10.71 7.87
N LEU A 337 -9.63 -9.93 7.93
CA LEU A 337 -8.99 -9.31 6.77
C LEU A 337 -7.53 -9.76 6.72
N VAL A 338 -7.07 -10.16 5.52
CA VAL A 338 -5.68 -10.52 5.27
C VAL A 338 -5.22 -9.88 3.95
N VAL A 339 -4.06 -9.23 3.98
CA VAL A 339 -3.39 -8.66 2.81
C VAL A 339 -2.08 -9.41 2.61
N ILE A 340 -1.93 -10.06 1.45
CA ILE A 340 -0.76 -10.86 1.08
C ILE A 340 -0.14 -10.25 -0.17
N VAL A 341 1.19 -10.16 -0.22
CA VAL A 341 1.96 -9.74 -1.40
C VAL A 341 2.89 -10.85 -1.85
N THR A 342 3.06 -10.95 -3.17
CA THR A 342 3.99 -11.87 -3.81
C THR A 342 4.63 -11.17 -5.01
N PRO A 343 5.91 -10.78 -4.94
CA PRO A 343 6.65 -10.25 -6.07
C PRO A 343 7.22 -11.38 -6.93
N TYR A 344 7.26 -11.17 -8.24
CA TYR A 344 7.89 -12.06 -9.22
C TYR A 344 8.83 -11.26 -10.10
N LEU A 345 10.05 -11.77 -10.29
CA LEU A 345 10.94 -11.27 -11.32
C LEU A 345 10.45 -11.83 -12.67
N VAL A 346 10.14 -10.96 -13.62
CA VAL A 346 9.57 -11.33 -14.92
C VAL A 346 10.41 -10.78 -16.07
N GLY A 347 10.45 -11.52 -17.17
CA GLY A 347 11.06 -11.08 -18.43
C GLY A 347 10.01 -10.80 -19.49
N THR A 348 10.38 -10.02 -20.50
CA THR A 348 9.54 -9.79 -21.69
C THR A 348 9.48 -11.06 -22.55
N VAL A 349 8.30 -11.41 -23.02
CA VAL A 349 8.07 -12.50 -23.98
C VAL A 349 7.52 -11.94 -25.29
N ALA A 350 7.81 -12.60 -26.40
CA ALA A 350 7.29 -12.19 -27.70
C ALA A 350 5.76 -12.37 -27.75
N GLU A 351 5.06 -11.50 -28.47
CA GLU A 351 3.61 -11.48 -28.58
C GLU A 351 3.02 -12.83 -29.04
N ASN A 352 3.71 -13.53 -29.94
CA ASN A 352 3.31 -14.85 -30.41
C ASN A 352 3.32 -15.95 -29.34
N GLN A 353 4.05 -15.74 -28.26
CA GLN A 353 4.09 -16.65 -27.11
C GLN A 353 2.98 -16.38 -26.09
N LEU A 354 2.42 -15.17 -26.10
CA LEU A 354 1.29 -14.79 -25.25
C LEU A 354 -0.02 -15.44 -25.67
N PHE A 355 -0.13 -15.88 -26.95
CA PHE A 355 -1.35 -16.43 -27.57
C PHE A 355 -1.23 -17.90 -27.96
N ALA A 356 -0.22 -18.63 -27.48
CA ALA A 356 -0.02 -20.04 -27.80
C ALA A 356 -0.99 -20.93 -27.00
N GLY A 357 -2.21 -21.14 -27.57
CA GLY A 357 -3.16 -22.12 -27.09
C GLY A 357 -4.37 -22.22 -28.04
N PRO A 358 -4.89 -23.44 -28.35
CA PRO A 358 -5.98 -23.64 -29.29
C PRO A 358 -7.37 -23.25 -28.75
N ASP A 359 -7.47 -22.81 -27.49
CA ASP A 359 -8.75 -22.51 -26.87
C ASP A 359 -9.13 -21.04 -27.05
N ARG A 360 -10.14 -20.81 -27.86
CA ARG A 360 -10.74 -19.51 -28.17
C ARG A 360 -11.48 -18.85 -27.00
N GLU A 361 -11.35 -19.36 -25.77
CA GLU A 361 -12.02 -18.84 -24.59
C GLU A 361 -11.01 -18.39 -23.50
N GLY A 362 -10.40 -17.25 -23.71
CA GLY A 362 -9.63 -16.54 -22.67
C GLY A 362 -8.21 -16.18 -23.09
N VAL A 363 -7.81 -14.97 -22.80
CA VAL A 363 -6.42 -14.52 -22.95
C VAL A 363 -5.62 -15.13 -21.81
N ARG A 364 -4.72 -16.05 -22.13
CA ARG A 364 -3.80 -16.66 -21.15
C ARG A 364 -2.49 -15.89 -21.17
N LEU A 365 -2.27 -15.07 -20.15
CA LEU A 365 -0.99 -14.41 -19.95
C LEU A 365 -0.07 -15.34 -19.14
N GLU A 366 0.90 -15.98 -19.79
CA GLU A 366 1.95 -16.74 -19.13
C GLU A 366 3.19 -15.84 -18.97
N ALA A 367 3.52 -15.48 -17.73
CA ALA A 367 4.80 -14.87 -17.44
C ALA A 367 5.86 -15.97 -17.27
N VAL A 368 6.88 -15.96 -18.12
CA VAL A 368 8.01 -16.90 -18.03
C VAL A 368 9.01 -16.37 -17.01
N TRP A 369 9.28 -17.17 -16.00
CA TRP A 369 10.25 -16.87 -14.94
C TRP A 369 11.66 -17.23 -15.40
N LEU A 370 12.57 -16.23 -15.45
CA LEU A 370 13.99 -16.42 -15.71
C LEU A 370 14.78 -16.40 -14.39
N GLY A 371 14.74 -17.49 -13.65
CA GLY A 371 15.57 -17.68 -12.48
C GLY A 371 16.80 -18.52 -12.83
N GLY A 372 18.00 -18.01 -12.57
CA GLY A 372 19.27 -18.72 -12.75
C GLY A 372 19.47 -19.83 -11.72
N GLY A 373 18.76 -20.95 -11.87
CA GLY A 373 18.93 -22.21 -11.14
C GLY A 373 18.44 -23.37 -11.98
N PRO A 374 18.83 -24.65 -11.71
CA PRO A 374 18.47 -25.75 -12.58
C PRO A 374 16.95 -25.85 -12.70
N ALA A 375 16.49 -25.86 -13.94
CA ALA A 375 15.11 -25.74 -14.40
C ALA A 375 14.10 -26.53 -13.55
N ARG A 376 13.30 -25.80 -12.77
CA ARG A 376 11.95 -26.23 -12.39
C ARG A 376 10.98 -25.23 -12.99
N THR A 377 10.31 -25.64 -14.04
CA THR A 377 9.22 -24.90 -14.67
C THR A 377 8.04 -24.81 -13.69
N ASN A 378 7.97 -23.73 -12.92
CA ASN A 378 6.74 -23.37 -12.22
C ASN A 378 5.97 -22.38 -13.08
N THR A 379 5.02 -22.90 -13.85
CA THR A 379 4.10 -22.11 -14.66
C THR A 379 3.10 -21.43 -13.73
N VAL A 380 3.23 -20.13 -13.52
CA VAL A 380 2.22 -19.33 -12.82
C VAL A 380 1.29 -18.74 -13.88
N GLY A 381 0.17 -19.40 -14.11
CA GLY A 381 -0.87 -18.91 -15.01
C GLY A 381 -1.73 -17.84 -14.31
N ALA A 382 -1.70 -16.61 -14.81
CA ALA A 382 -2.70 -15.61 -14.46
C ALA A 382 -3.89 -15.75 -15.44
N TYR A 383 -5.07 -16.13 -14.94
CA TYR A 383 -6.28 -16.20 -15.76
C TYR A 383 -7.04 -14.88 -15.71
N VAL A 384 -7.17 -14.21 -16.87
CA VAL A 384 -8.13 -13.11 -17.02
C VAL A 384 -9.33 -13.67 -17.79
N LYS A 385 -10.45 -13.89 -17.09
CA LYS A 385 -11.69 -14.33 -17.70
C LYS A 385 -12.46 -13.10 -18.17
N ALA A 386 -12.36 -12.77 -19.45
CA ALA A 386 -13.21 -11.76 -20.08
C ALA A 386 -14.52 -12.41 -20.53
N ASN A 387 -15.62 -12.15 -19.83
CA ASN A 387 -16.95 -12.52 -20.28
C ASN A 387 -17.41 -11.52 -21.36
N ALA A 388 -17.19 -11.82 -22.62
CA ALA A 388 -17.90 -11.16 -23.71
C ALA A 388 -19.29 -11.80 -23.87
N ARG A 389 -20.34 -11.17 -23.32
CA ARG A 389 -21.70 -11.45 -23.73
C ARG A 389 -21.90 -10.90 -25.14
N ARG A 390 -22.14 -11.79 -26.13
CA ARG A 390 -22.77 -11.40 -27.39
C ARG A 390 -24.25 -11.17 -27.11
N GLY A 391 -24.75 -9.96 -27.45
CA GLY A 391 -26.14 -9.70 -27.67
C GLY A 391 -26.54 -10.24 -29.05
#